data_ed1a54b1a3e415a8e04fd15f9bdb08e1
#
_entry.id   ed1a54b1a3e415a8e04fd15f9bdb08e1
#
_cell.length_a   1.000
_cell.length_b   1.000
_cell.length_c   1.000
_cell.angle_alpha   90.00
_cell.angle_beta   90.00
_cell.angle_gamma   90.00
#
_symmetry.space_group_name_H-M   'P 1'
#
loop_
_entity.id
_entity.type
_entity.pdbx_description
1 polymer ?
#
loop_
_entity_poly.entity_id
_entity_poly.type
_entity_poly.pdbx_seq_one_letter_code
_entity_poly.pdbx_strand_id
1 'polypeptide(L)' 'MEFEWDEEKAAANLSQHGVSFDEAKTVFDDPLYVDFYDPDHSYDEHRYIIIGESQQGCLLIVSYTERRVMRYA' A
#
# COMPACT_ATOMS: atom_id res chain seq x y z
N MET A 1 6.38 -8.96 -9.24
CA MET A 1 5.11 -8.21 -9.21
C MET A 1 5.40 -6.74 -9.38
N GLU A 2 4.68 -6.09 -10.27
CA GLU A 2 4.90 -4.68 -10.55
C GLU A 2 3.86 -3.83 -9.83
N PHE A 3 4.29 -2.65 -9.38
CA PHE A 3 3.44 -1.69 -8.69
C PHE A 3 3.54 -0.33 -9.38
N GLU A 4 2.46 0.43 -9.29
CA GLU A 4 2.41 1.79 -9.81
C GLU A 4 1.98 2.72 -8.68
N TRP A 5 2.36 3.97 -8.77
CA TRP A 5 1.89 5.01 -7.86
C TRP A 5 2.12 6.39 -8.45
N ASP A 6 1.43 7.37 -7.89
CA ASP A 6 1.58 8.77 -8.21
C ASP A 6 2.73 9.32 -7.37
N GLU A 7 3.72 9.93 -8.02
CA GLU A 7 4.90 10.46 -7.32
C GLU A 7 4.56 11.56 -6.33
N GLU A 8 3.54 12.37 -6.60
CA GLU A 8 3.11 13.39 -5.64
C GLU A 8 2.53 12.76 -4.38
N LYS A 9 1.75 11.72 -4.53
CA LYS A 9 1.21 10.98 -3.39
C LYS A 9 2.31 10.26 -2.63
N ALA A 10 3.30 9.72 -3.33
CA ALA A 10 4.43 9.07 -2.71
C ALA A 10 5.23 10.06 -1.85
N ALA A 11 5.48 11.25 -2.38
CA ALA A 11 6.19 12.29 -1.64
C ALA A 11 5.40 12.75 -0.42
N ALA A 12 4.09 12.93 -0.56
CA ALA A 12 3.23 13.30 0.56
C ALA A 12 3.21 12.22 1.65
N ASN A 13 3.12 10.96 1.23
CA ASN A 13 3.11 9.84 2.17
C ASN A 13 4.41 9.75 2.95
N LEU A 14 5.53 9.93 2.27
CA LEU A 14 6.84 9.94 2.92
C LEU A 14 6.96 11.10 3.91
N SER A 15 6.50 12.28 3.52
CA SER A 15 6.54 13.48 4.35
C SER A 15 5.65 13.36 5.59
N GLN A 16 4.44 12.81 5.44
CA GLN A 16 3.44 12.75 6.51
C GLN A 16 3.63 11.56 7.44
N HIS A 17 4.05 10.43 6.90
CA HIS A 17 4.09 9.16 7.63
C HIS A 17 5.48 8.55 7.75
N GLY A 18 6.46 9.10 7.03
CA GLY A 18 7.81 8.56 7.05
C GLY A 18 7.94 7.22 6.32
N VAL A 19 6.99 6.88 5.47
CA VAL A 19 6.95 5.62 4.75
C VAL A 19 7.01 5.88 3.25
N SER A 20 8.00 5.30 2.57
CA SER A 20 8.07 5.35 1.12
C SER A 20 7.19 4.25 0.51
N PHE A 21 6.76 4.45 -0.73
CA PHE A 21 6.02 3.40 -1.43
C PHE A 21 6.95 2.24 -1.82
N ASP A 22 8.25 2.49 -1.95
CA ASP A 22 9.22 1.41 -2.13
C ASP A 22 9.26 0.48 -0.92
N GLU A 23 9.17 1.03 0.28
CA GLU A 23 9.04 0.21 1.49
C GLU A 23 7.67 -0.47 1.54
N ALA A 24 6.61 0.27 1.22
CA ALA A 24 5.24 -0.25 1.31
C ALA A 24 5.03 -1.48 0.44
N LYS A 25 5.62 -1.52 -0.75
CA LYS A 25 5.46 -2.69 -1.63
C LYS A 25 6.07 -3.96 -1.05
N THR A 26 7.02 -3.84 -0.12
CA THR A 26 7.63 -5.01 0.50
C THR A 26 6.67 -5.74 1.45
N VAL A 27 5.59 -5.08 1.87
CA VAL A 27 4.56 -5.72 2.69
C VAL A 27 3.94 -6.92 1.95
N PHE A 28 3.87 -6.86 0.63
CA PHE A 28 3.30 -7.94 -0.18
C PHE A 28 4.16 -9.21 -0.15
N ASP A 29 5.39 -9.11 0.33
CA ASP A 29 6.29 -10.25 0.51
C ASP A 29 6.23 -10.83 1.92
N ASP A 30 5.49 -10.21 2.83
CA ASP A 30 5.31 -10.73 4.19
C ASP A 30 4.46 -12.01 4.11
N PRO A 31 4.99 -13.16 4.55
CA PRO A 31 4.24 -14.41 4.48
C PRO A 31 2.99 -14.44 5.36
N LEU A 32 2.86 -13.47 6.28
CA LEU A 32 1.74 -13.41 7.22
C LEU A 32 0.82 -12.22 6.98
N TYR A 33 0.90 -11.59 5.82
CA TYR A 33 0.05 -10.44 5.52
C TYR A 33 -1.44 -10.82 5.57
N VAL A 34 -2.27 -9.81 5.86
CA VAL A 34 -3.73 -9.90 5.76
C VAL A 34 -4.19 -8.92 4.69
N ASP A 35 -5.05 -9.36 3.80
CA ASP A 35 -5.50 -8.58 2.66
C ASP A 35 -7.02 -8.66 2.57
N PHE A 36 -7.69 -7.54 2.37
CA PHE A 36 -9.15 -7.54 2.28
C PHE A 36 -9.65 -6.38 1.41
N TYR A 37 -10.86 -6.59 0.88
CA TYR A 37 -11.54 -5.62 0.04
C TYR A 37 -12.01 -4.42 0.86
N ASP A 38 -11.88 -3.22 0.30
CA ASP A 38 -12.33 -1.99 0.93
C ASP A 38 -13.56 -1.44 0.18
N PRO A 39 -14.79 -1.79 0.61
CA PRO A 39 -15.99 -1.36 -0.10
C PRO A 39 -16.26 0.14 0.00
N ASP A 40 -15.78 0.78 1.05
CA ASP A 40 -16.05 2.20 1.27
C ASP A 40 -15.31 3.11 0.30
N HIS A 41 -14.22 2.62 -0.28
CA HIS A 41 -13.38 3.39 -1.20
C HIS A 41 -13.35 2.80 -2.61
N SER A 42 -14.27 1.88 -2.91
CA SER A 42 -14.32 1.21 -4.22
C SER A 42 -15.42 1.79 -5.10
N TYR A 43 -15.23 3.05 -5.56
CA TYR A 43 -16.19 3.72 -6.42
C TYR A 43 -15.93 3.43 -7.91
N ASP A 44 -14.80 3.91 -8.42
CA ASP A 44 -14.44 3.76 -9.83
C ASP A 44 -13.58 2.55 -10.09
N GLU A 45 -12.93 2.05 -9.06
CA GLU A 45 -12.02 0.92 -9.12
C GLU A 45 -12.11 0.13 -7.81
N HIS A 46 -11.80 -1.16 -7.88
CA HIS A 46 -11.75 -1.98 -6.68
C HIS A 46 -10.50 -1.65 -5.89
N ARG A 47 -10.70 -1.33 -4.62
CA ARG A 47 -9.62 -1.03 -3.69
C ARG A 47 -9.52 -2.08 -2.61
N TYR A 48 -8.30 -2.29 -2.16
CA TYR A 48 -7.97 -3.29 -1.16
C TYR A 48 -7.06 -2.68 -0.11
N ILE A 49 -7.05 -3.30 1.05
CA ILE A 49 -6.15 -2.93 2.13
C ILE A 49 -5.35 -4.17 2.49
N ILE A 50 -4.02 -4.04 2.50
CA ILE A 50 -3.13 -5.07 2.98
C ILE A 50 -2.45 -4.58 4.25
N ILE A 51 -2.35 -5.45 5.24
CA ILE A 51 -1.67 -5.18 6.50
C ILE A 51 -0.58 -6.21 6.66
N GLY A 52 0.64 -5.75 6.88
CA GLY A 52 1.76 -6.64 7.05
C GLY A 52 3.03 -5.90 7.43
N GLU A 53 4.10 -6.66 7.60
CA GLU A 53 5.39 -6.13 8.00
C GLU A 53 6.24 -5.87 6.77
N SER A 54 6.82 -4.66 6.70
CA SER A 54 7.75 -4.33 5.64
C SER A 54 9.10 -5.01 5.86
N GLN A 55 9.97 -4.98 4.84
CA GLN A 55 11.33 -5.51 4.97
C GLN A 55 12.16 -4.77 6.02
N GLN A 56 11.73 -3.57 6.39
CA GLN A 56 12.40 -2.79 7.43
C GLN A 56 11.85 -3.06 8.82
N GLY A 57 10.93 -4.02 8.94
CA GLY A 57 10.38 -4.43 10.23
C GLY A 57 9.24 -3.56 10.73
N CYS A 58 8.63 -2.75 9.88
CA CYS A 58 7.52 -1.86 10.25
C CYS A 58 6.19 -2.49 9.86
N LEU A 59 5.24 -2.52 10.80
CA LEU A 59 3.88 -2.94 10.49
C LEU A 59 3.18 -1.81 9.75
N LEU A 60 2.75 -2.07 8.53
CA LEU A 60 2.15 -1.07 7.66
C LEU A 60 0.76 -1.48 7.21
N ILE A 61 -0.06 -0.47 6.94
CA ILE A 61 -1.37 -0.61 6.31
C ILE A 61 -1.26 0.08 4.96
N VAL A 62 -1.48 -0.67 3.87
CA VAL A 62 -1.31 -0.14 2.52
C VAL A 62 -2.64 -0.24 1.76
N SER A 63 -3.09 0.89 1.20
CA SER A 63 -4.25 0.91 0.31
C SER A 63 -3.76 0.81 -1.13
N TYR A 64 -4.35 -0.10 -1.90
CA TYR A 64 -3.97 -0.30 -3.29
C TYR A 64 -5.18 -0.73 -4.11
N THR A 65 -5.05 -0.66 -5.44
CA THR A 65 -6.11 -1.07 -6.36
C THR A 65 -5.82 -2.47 -6.90
N GLU A 66 -6.80 -3.05 -7.57
CA GLU A 66 -6.66 -4.37 -8.18
C GLU A 66 -5.53 -4.43 -9.22
N ARG A 67 -5.10 -3.28 -9.76
CA ARG A 67 -3.98 -3.20 -10.69
C ARG A 67 -2.66 -2.85 -10.01
N ARG A 68 -2.62 -2.98 -8.68
CA ARG A 68 -1.44 -2.68 -7.89
C ARG A 68 -1.01 -1.21 -7.92
N VAL A 69 -1.99 -0.31 -8.04
CA VAL A 69 -1.73 1.12 -7.89
C VAL A 69 -1.86 1.47 -6.41
N MET A 70 -0.74 1.80 -5.77
CA MET A 70 -0.75 2.14 -4.35
C MET A 70 -1.29 3.55 -4.15
N ARG A 71 -2.13 3.72 -3.13
CA ARG A 71 -2.78 4.98 -2.83
C ARG A 71 -2.22 5.65 -1.57
N TYR A 72 -1.98 4.86 -0.53
CA TYR A 72 -1.32 5.35 0.69
C TYR A 72 -0.76 4.17 1.48
N ALA A 73 0.11 4.50 2.40
CA ALA A 73 0.71 3.50 3.29
C ALA A 73 0.90 4.03 4.70
#